data_ef6e2f4c57714fc270959b482e90b504
#
_entry.id   ef6e2f4c57714fc270959b482e90b504
#
_cell.length_a   1.000
_cell.length_b   1.000
_cell.length_c   1.000
_cell.angle_alpha   90.00
_cell.angle_beta   90.00
_cell.angle_gamma   90.00
#
_symmetry.space_group_name_H-M   'P 1'
#
loop_
_entity.id
_entity.type
_entity.pdbx_description
1 polymer ?
#
loop_
_entity_poly.entity_id
_entity_poly.type
_entity_poly.pdbx_seq_one_letter_code
_entity_poly.pdbx_strand_id
1 'polypeptide(L)'
;MILMTVVKRVVFGNYSSYLHIFSISFQKHVEKFGLQVYNITLEIKYQDLFSPEVKFMKIFVINAGSSSLKFQLIDMNGEVVIAKGTCGRVGAEMGEFEIKTAKGKFEKEVAMANHTEAFLVVKEALTSGETKVIDDLSEIGAIGHRVVQGGAIYKDSTLITDEVIEGIKSLCDLAPLHNPANIQGINACMEVFGKDVPEVAVFDNAFHSTMPDEAYMFGIPYEYYEKYQIRRYGFHGTSHKYVSGECAKIMGKDLKDIKLITCHLGNGSSITAIKDGKVIDTSMGLTPLDGFVMGTRSGNLDPSVVTFIQEKEGLSAAEIDKVLNKQSGIAGISGGFSDDRDIQREADAGNARADLARRMQWYQIRKYIGQYIAAMQGVDAIVFTGGIGENSQALRKNVIESFAYLGVTFNEPENAKAIRGVGGELSGADSKVKIYVIPTNEELMIARDTKEIVEKA
;
A
#
# COMPACT_ATOMS: atom_id res chain seq x y z
N MET A 1 -21.04 -40.44 -21.18
CA MET A 1 -19.93 -39.52 -21.44
C MET A 1 -20.37 -38.58 -22.55
N ILE A 2 -20.59 -37.30 -22.23
CA ILE A 2 -21.05 -36.31 -23.20
C ILE A 2 -19.81 -35.63 -23.76
N LEU A 3 -19.48 -35.85 -25.03
CA LEU A 3 -18.42 -35.15 -25.71
C LEU A 3 -19.03 -33.87 -26.34
N MET A 4 -18.66 -32.71 -25.83
CA MET A 4 -19.02 -31.44 -26.44
C MET A 4 -17.90 -30.97 -27.36
N THR A 5 -18.16 -31.00 -28.66
CA THR A 5 -17.25 -30.37 -29.62
C THR A 5 -17.80 -28.98 -29.98
N VAL A 6 -17.12 -27.94 -29.59
CA VAL A 6 -17.45 -26.55 -29.95
C VAL A 6 -16.71 -26.21 -31.26
N VAL A 7 -17.46 -26.05 -32.34
CA VAL A 7 -16.90 -25.53 -33.59
C VAL A 7 -17.16 -24.03 -33.64
N LYS A 8 -16.11 -23.23 -33.45
CA LYS A 8 -16.17 -21.78 -33.67
C LYS A 8 -15.99 -21.49 -35.16
N ARG A 9 -16.99 -20.92 -35.80
CA ARG A 9 -16.85 -20.32 -37.11
C ARG A 9 -17.14 -18.82 -36.97
N VAL A 10 -16.10 -17.99 -37.10
CA VAL A 10 -16.23 -16.54 -37.15
C VAL A 10 -16.28 -16.13 -38.62
N VAL A 11 -17.35 -15.49 -39.04
CA VAL A 11 -17.48 -14.92 -40.39
C VAL A 11 -17.40 -13.41 -40.25
N PHE A 12 -16.36 -12.81 -40.82
CA PHE A 12 -16.24 -11.36 -40.91
C PHE A 12 -16.95 -10.87 -42.19
N GLY A 13 -17.93 -10.01 -42.03
CA GLY A 13 -18.54 -9.26 -43.13
C GLY A 13 -18.24 -7.76 -42.94
N ASN A 14 -17.62 -7.14 -43.98
CA ASN A 14 -17.49 -5.70 -44.04
C ASN A 14 -18.84 -5.09 -44.34
N TYR A 15 -19.35 -4.20 -43.47
CA TYR A 15 -19.99 -2.92 -43.82
C TYR A 15 -20.54 -2.24 -42.56
N SER A 16 -20.48 -0.95 -42.53
CA SER A 16 -20.91 -0.02 -41.49
C SER A 16 -22.27 -0.34 -40.91
N SER A 17 -22.32 -0.31 -39.61
CA SER A 17 -23.50 -0.41 -38.75
C SER A 17 -24.20 -1.79 -38.79
N TYR A 18 -23.96 -2.61 -37.71
CA TYR A 18 -24.89 -3.54 -37.25
C TYR A 18 -24.80 -4.99 -37.35
N LEU A 19 -25.14 -5.68 -36.36
CA LEU A 19 -25.42 -7.11 -36.12
C LEU A 19 -24.26 -8.06 -36.50
N HIS A 20 -23.49 -8.39 -35.50
CA HIS A 20 -22.71 -9.63 -35.53
C HIS A 20 -23.61 -10.76 -34.98
N ILE A 21 -24.02 -11.66 -35.84
CA ILE A 21 -24.75 -12.88 -35.43
C ILE A 21 -23.70 -13.94 -35.08
N PHE A 22 -23.66 -14.31 -33.81
CA PHE A 22 -22.90 -15.48 -33.38
C PHE A 22 -23.80 -16.71 -33.43
N SER A 23 -23.54 -17.64 -34.34
CA SER A 23 -24.22 -18.92 -34.38
C SER A 23 -23.36 -19.95 -33.62
N ILE A 24 -23.88 -20.49 -32.54
CA ILE A 24 -23.28 -21.61 -31.81
C ILE A 24 -24.09 -22.85 -32.10
N SER A 25 -23.50 -23.80 -32.83
CA SER A 25 -24.11 -25.10 -33.13
C SER A 25 -23.65 -26.13 -32.07
N PHE A 26 -24.61 -26.73 -31.39
CA PHE A 26 -24.35 -27.85 -30.48
C PHE A 26 -24.70 -29.16 -31.16
N GLN A 27 -23.75 -30.08 -31.21
CA GLN A 27 -23.97 -31.44 -31.74
C GLN A 27 -24.00 -32.41 -30.56
N LYS A 28 -25.14 -32.99 -30.28
CA LYS A 28 -25.30 -34.02 -29.28
C LYS A 28 -25.36 -35.40 -29.96
N HIS A 29 -24.38 -36.22 -29.64
CA HIS A 29 -24.40 -37.62 -30.09
C HIS A 29 -25.14 -38.48 -29.07
N VAL A 30 -26.28 -39.04 -29.44
CA VAL A 30 -27.01 -40.04 -28.65
C VAL A 30 -26.91 -41.35 -29.41
N GLU A 31 -26.16 -42.30 -28.87
CA GLU A 31 -26.08 -43.66 -29.42
C GLU A 31 -27.46 -44.31 -29.30
N LYS A 32 -28.22 -44.32 -30.33
CA LYS A 32 -29.34 -45.17 -30.77
C LYS A 32 -30.43 -44.51 -31.60
N PHE A 33 -30.52 -43.18 -31.65
CA PHE A 33 -31.52 -42.50 -32.44
C PHE A 33 -30.97 -41.21 -33.04
N GLY A 34 -30.74 -41.18 -34.31
CA GLY A 34 -30.53 -40.07 -35.23
C GLY A 34 -29.90 -38.78 -34.69
N LEU A 35 -29.02 -38.16 -35.47
CA LEU A 35 -28.46 -36.85 -35.22
C LEU A 35 -29.57 -35.80 -35.15
N GLN A 36 -29.76 -35.17 -33.99
CA GLN A 36 -30.57 -33.95 -33.88
C GLN A 36 -29.65 -32.76 -33.72
N VAL A 37 -29.62 -31.91 -34.74
CA VAL A 37 -28.89 -30.62 -34.71
C VAL A 37 -29.81 -29.56 -34.20
N TYR A 38 -29.50 -28.99 -33.05
CA TYR A 38 -30.17 -27.80 -32.55
C TYR A 38 -29.35 -26.57 -32.93
N ASN A 39 -29.90 -25.74 -33.81
CA ASN A 39 -29.38 -24.41 -34.09
C ASN A 39 -30.02 -23.43 -33.11
N ILE A 40 -29.28 -22.99 -32.11
CA ILE A 40 -29.70 -21.91 -31.24
C ILE A 40 -29.08 -20.63 -31.81
N THR A 41 -29.88 -19.75 -32.36
CA THR A 41 -29.49 -18.41 -32.77
C THR A 41 -29.69 -17.51 -31.56
N LEU A 42 -28.62 -17.08 -30.94
CA LEU A 42 -28.65 -16.02 -29.92
C LEU A 42 -28.46 -14.69 -30.65
N GLU A 43 -29.53 -13.92 -30.77
CA GLU A 43 -29.44 -12.51 -31.14
C GLU A 43 -29.03 -11.73 -29.91
N ILE A 44 -27.73 -11.44 -29.81
CA ILE A 44 -27.20 -10.49 -28.84
C ILE A 44 -27.16 -9.14 -29.54
N LYS A 45 -28.00 -8.20 -29.12
CA LYS A 45 -27.92 -6.83 -29.64
C LYS A 45 -26.55 -6.26 -29.31
N TYR A 46 -25.98 -5.52 -30.25
CA TYR A 46 -24.67 -4.85 -30.07
C TYR A 46 -24.65 -3.97 -28.82
N GLN A 47 -25.79 -3.42 -28.41
CA GLN A 47 -25.99 -2.65 -27.19
C GLN A 47 -25.89 -3.49 -25.89
N ASP A 48 -26.08 -4.82 -25.97
CA ASP A 48 -25.99 -5.71 -24.79
C ASP A 48 -24.58 -6.29 -24.62
N LEU A 49 -23.72 -6.16 -25.64
CA LEU A 49 -22.29 -6.55 -25.60
C LEU A 49 -21.39 -5.41 -25.11
N PHE A 50 -21.87 -4.20 -25.22
CA PHE A 50 -21.25 -3.01 -24.66
C PHE A 50 -22.24 -2.45 -23.63
N SER A 51 -22.15 -2.94 -22.38
CA SER A 51 -22.57 -2.13 -21.25
C SER A 51 -21.90 -0.75 -21.42
N PRO A 52 -22.54 0.37 -21.00
CA PRO A 52 -22.12 1.71 -21.35
C PRO A 52 -20.63 1.86 -21.09
N GLU A 53 -19.90 2.11 -22.14
CA GLU A 53 -18.48 2.39 -22.20
C GLU A 53 -17.69 1.82 -21.02
N VAL A 54 -17.00 0.70 -21.24
CA VAL A 54 -15.79 0.43 -20.45
C VAL A 54 -14.86 1.60 -20.77
N LYS A 55 -15.05 2.69 -20.09
CA LYS A 55 -14.16 3.83 -20.10
C LYS A 55 -12.82 3.28 -19.66
N PHE A 56 -11.88 3.15 -20.59
CA PHE A 56 -10.50 2.84 -20.29
C PHE A 56 -10.03 3.85 -19.25
N MET A 57 -10.12 3.50 -17.97
CA MET A 57 -9.84 4.45 -16.90
C MET A 57 -8.37 4.40 -16.60
N LYS A 58 -7.63 5.42 -17.05
CA LYS A 58 -6.28 5.67 -16.57
C LYS A 58 -6.38 6.45 -15.27
N ILE A 59 -5.77 5.96 -14.22
CA ILE A 59 -5.73 6.64 -12.92
C ILE A 59 -4.33 7.15 -12.66
N PHE A 60 -4.27 8.42 -12.30
CA PHE A 60 -3.03 9.08 -11.90
C PHE A 60 -2.92 9.06 -10.38
N VAL A 61 -1.92 8.34 -9.86
CA VAL A 61 -1.68 8.18 -8.42
C VAL A 61 -0.58 9.12 -7.98
N ILE A 62 -0.80 9.82 -6.88
CA ILE A 62 0.07 10.86 -6.36
C ILE A 62 0.39 10.61 -4.88
N ASN A 63 1.65 10.77 -4.53
CA ASN A 63 2.14 10.85 -3.16
C ASN A 63 3.03 12.09 -3.04
N ALA A 64 2.45 13.19 -2.53
CA ALA A 64 3.12 14.47 -2.34
C ALA A 64 3.69 14.56 -0.92
N GLY A 65 5.00 14.72 -0.82
CA GLY A 65 5.72 15.08 0.40
C GLY A 65 6.12 16.57 0.39
N SER A 66 6.74 17.06 1.47
CA SER A 66 7.12 18.47 1.60
C SER A 66 8.13 18.97 0.54
N SER A 67 8.99 18.10 0.04
CA SER A 67 10.01 18.42 -0.97
C SER A 67 10.11 17.37 -2.08
N SER A 68 9.05 16.57 -2.26
CA SER A 68 9.04 15.51 -3.25
C SER A 68 7.64 15.21 -3.74
N LEU A 69 7.55 14.73 -4.97
CA LEU A 69 6.32 14.24 -5.58
C LEU A 69 6.64 12.88 -6.23
N LYS A 70 5.94 11.83 -5.81
CA LYS A 70 5.98 10.53 -6.48
C LYS A 70 4.67 10.31 -7.21
N PHE A 71 4.74 9.72 -8.40
CA PHE A 71 3.54 9.50 -9.20
C PHE A 71 3.60 8.19 -9.98
N GLN A 72 2.41 7.66 -10.27
CA GLN A 72 2.22 6.58 -11.24
C GLN A 72 0.97 6.85 -12.08
N LEU A 73 1.04 6.58 -13.37
CA LEU A 73 -0.11 6.49 -14.26
C LEU A 73 -0.40 5.03 -14.53
N ILE A 74 -1.59 4.56 -14.16
CA ILE A 74 -1.98 3.15 -14.22
C ILE A 74 -3.20 3.01 -15.12
N ASP A 75 -3.12 2.12 -16.11
CA ASP A 75 -4.29 1.67 -16.87
C ASP A 75 -5.01 0.59 -16.05
N MET A 76 -6.19 0.92 -15.56
CA MET A 76 -6.99 0.00 -14.74
C MET A 76 -7.62 -1.15 -15.54
N ASN A 77 -7.53 -1.12 -16.87
CA ASN A 77 -7.89 -2.23 -17.72
C ASN A 77 -6.71 -3.22 -17.83
N GLY A 78 -6.48 -3.97 -16.77
CA GLY A 78 -5.37 -4.92 -16.62
C GLY A 78 -4.34 -4.49 -15.57
N GLU A 79 -4.54 -3.34 -14.90
CA GLU A 79 -3.72 -2.82 -13.81
C GLU A 79 -2.23 -2.64 -14.22
N VAL A 80 -2.03 -2.07 -15.42
CA VAL A 80 -0.71 -1.89 -16.03
C VAL A 80 -0.16 -0.51 -15.73
N VAL A 81 1.04 -0.44 -15.17
CA VAL A 81 1.75 0.83 -14.96
C VAL A 81 2.25 1.35 -16.31
N ILE A 82 1.69 2.47 -16.79
CA ILE A 82 2.06 3.13 -18.03
C ILE A 82 3.31 4.01 -17.85
N ALA A 83 3.33 4.76 -16.75
CA ALA A 83 4.46 5.60 -16.36
C ALA A 83 4.56 5.68 -14.84
N LYS A 84 5.78 5.80 -14.32
CA LYS A 84 6.04 6.12 -12.92
C LYS A 84 7.26 7.00 -12.79
N GLY A 85 7.28 7.86 -11.79
CA GLY A 85 8.41 8.75 -11.60
C GLY A 85 8.40 9.50 -10.28
N THR A 86 9.41 10.34 -10.13
CA THR A 86 9.62 11.17 -8.95
C THR A 86 10.09 12.57 -9.35
N CYS A 87 9.60 13.59 -8.61
CA CYS A 87 10.22 14.90 -8.54
C CYS A 87 10.85 15.02 -7.16
N GLY A 88 12.15 15.10 -7.09
CA GLY A 88 12.91 15.29 -5.87
C GLY A 88 13.36 16.74 -5.71
N ARG A 89 13.63 17.16 -4.46
CA ARG A 89 14.14 18.50 -4.14
C ARG A 89 13.25 19.64 -4.63
N VAL A 90 11.93 19.43 -4.60
CA VAL A 90 10.93 20.48 -4.90
C VAL A 90 11.11 21.62 -3.93
N GLY A 91 11.15 22.85 -4.43
CA GLY A 91 11.45 24.05 -3.64
C GLY A 91 12.94 24.41 -3.53
N ALA A 92 13.85 23.58 -4.03
CA ALA A 92 15.27 23.89 -4.17
C ALA A 92 15.55 24.63 -5.49
N GLU A 93 16.75 25.23 -5.59
CA GLU A 93 17.20 25.93 -6.82
C GLU A 93 17.16 25.01 -8.04
N MET A 94 17.61 23.76 -7.87
CA MET A 94 17.52 22.69 -8.86
C MET A 94 16.92 21.44 -8.23
N GLY A 95 15.90 20.90 -8.86
CA GLY A 95 15.26 19.64 -8.51
C GLY A 95 15.70 18.50 -9.42
N GLU A 96 15.34 17.30 -9.02
CA GLU A 96 15.62 16.05 -9.74
C GLU A 96 14.32 15.48 -10.27
N PHE A 97 14.22 15.25 -11.56
CA PHE A 97 13.08 14.60 -12.19
C PHE A 97 13.48 13.27 -12.79
N GLU A 98 12.74 12.24 -12.44
CA GLU A 98 12.89 10.90 -12.98
C GLU A 98 11.52 10.39 -13.47
N ILE A 99 11.49 9.79 -14.67
CA ILE A 99 10.33 9.06 -15.17
C ILE A 99 10.77 7.76 -15.84
N LYS A 100 10.02 6.70 -15.59
CA LYS A 100 10.16 5.39 -16.25
C LYS A 100 8.88 5.06 -17.00
N THR A 101 9.01 4.73 -18.28
CA THR A 101 7.94 4.29 -19.18
C THR A 101 8.34 2.97 -19.86
N ALA A 102 7.51 2.44 -20.74
CA ALA A 102 7.89 1.31 -21.59
C ALA A 102 9.09 1.60 -22.51
N LYS A 103 9.39 2.90 -22.79
CA LYS A 103 10.51 3.34 -23.62
C LYS A 103 11.85 3.40 -22.85
N GLY A 104 11.82 3.30 -21.53
CA GLY A 104 13.00 3.34 -20.69
C GLY A 104 12.90 4.28 -19.48
N LYS A 105 14.04 4.55 -18.88
CA LYS A 105 14.21 5.48 -17.77
C LYS A 105 14.81 6.77 -18.28
N PHE A 106 14.24 7.91 -17.89
CA PHE A 106 14.69 9.26 -18.25
C PHE A 106 14.87 10.08 -16.97
N GLU A 107 15.96 10.82 -16.91
CA GLU A 107 16.32 11.66 -15.78
C GLU A 107 16.77 13.03 -16.27
N LYS A 108 16.37 14.09 -15.55
CA LYS A 108 16.88 15.45 -15.79
C LYS A 108 16.90 16.25 -14.49
N GLU A 109 17.84 17.18 -14.40
CA GLU A 109 17.77 18.26 -13.42
C GLU A 109 16.91 19.39 -14.00
N VAL A 110 15.96 19.89 -13.22
CA VAL A 110 15.03 20.95 -13.62
C VAL A 110 14.57 21.74 -12.39
N ALA A 111 14.49 23.06 -12.54
CA ALA A 111 13.95 23.90 -11.47
C ALA A 111 12.46 23.58 -11.24
N MET A 112 12.07 23.41 -10.00
CA MET A 112 10.70 23.16 -9.54
C MET A 112 10.52 23.91 -8.21
N ALA A 113 10.18 25.22 -8.29
CA ALA A 113 10.11 26.08 -7.12
C ALA A 113 8.98 25.67 -6.13
N ASN A 114 7.99 24.93 -6.60
CA ASN A 114 6.86 24.44 -5.81
C ASN A 114 6.22 23.21 -6.47
N HIS A 115 5.17 22.67 -5.86
CA HIS A 115 4.46 21.50 -6.36
C HIS A 115 3.75 21.76 -7.70
N THR A 116 3.22 22.97 -7.93
CA THR A 116 2.59 23.30 -9.22
C THR A 116 3.59 23.16 -10.37
N GLU A 117 4.82 23.68 -10.21
CA GLU A 117 5.87 23.53 -11.20
C GLU A 117 6.30 22.06 -11.37
N ALA A 118 6.35 21.30 -10.29
CA ALA A 118 6.62 19.85 -10.37
C ALA A 118 5.54 19.14 -11.19
N PHE A 119 4.25 19.47 -11.00
CA PHE A 119 3.17 18.88 -11.81
C PHE A 119 3.23 19.33 -13.28
N LEU A 120 3.65 20.57 -13.57
CA LEU A 120 3.85 21.01 -14.96
C LEU A 120 4.94 20.20 -15.65
N VAL A 121 6.05 19.90 -14.97
CA VAL A 121 7.12 19.02 -15.47
C VAL A 121 6.59 17.61 -15.75
N VAL A 122 5.79 17.06 -14.82
CA VAL A 122 5.16 15.75 -14.99
C VAL A 122 4.19 15.75 -16.18
N LYS A 123 3.31 16.76 -16.27
CA LYS A 123 2.36 16.94 -17.39
C LYS A 123 3.09 16.95 -18.72
N GLU A 124 4.14 17.77 -18.86
CA GLU A 124 4.95 17.82 -20.06
C GLU A 124 5.53 16.45 -20.42
N ALA A 125 6.11 15.76 -19.42
CA ALA A 125 6.71 14.44 -19.63
C ALA A 125 5.69 13.36 -20.04
N LEU A 126 4.44 13.44 -19.56
CA LEU A 126 3.39 12.48 -19.91
C LEU A 126 2.84 12.72 -21.32
N THR A 127 2.76 14.00 -21.77
CA THR A 127 2.05 14.41 -23.01
C THR A 127 2.96 14.75 -24.17
N SER A 128 4.26 14.91 -23.96
CA SER A 128 5.18 15.36 -25.02
C SER A 128 6.56 14.68 -24.95
N GLY A 129 7.34 14.86 -26.01
CA GLY A 129 8.72 14.37 -26.11
C GLY A 129 8.87 12.84 -26.11
N GLU A 130 10.05 12.38 -25.71
CA GLU A 130 10.42 10.96 -25.73
C GLU A 130 9.65 10.11 -24.70
N THR A 131 9.23 10.75 -23.61
CA THR A 131 8.55 10.08 -22.51
C THR A 131 7.03 10.03 -22.66
N LYS A 132 6.49 10.66 -23.71
CA LYS A 132 5.05 10.74 -23.99
C LYS A 132 4.38 9.36 -23.92
N VAL A 133 3.31 9.27 -23.13
CA VAL A 133 2.51 8.04 -22.91
C VAL A 133 1.01 8.26 -23.06
N ILE A 134 0.55 9.53 -23.09
CA ILE A 134 -0.82 9.94 -23.38
C ILE A 134 -0.81 11.10 -24.38
N ASP A 135 -1.89 11.26 -25.16
CA ASP A 135 -2.01 12.35 -26.11
C ASP A 135 -2.49 13.64 -25.44
N ASP A 136 -3.39 13.50 -24.47
CA ASP A 136 -4.02 14.61 -23.75
C ASP A 136 -4.34 14.21 -22.31
N LEU A 137 -4.45 15.21 -21.42
CA LEU A 137 -4.79 14.98 -19.99
C LEU A 137 -6.21 14.42 -19.80
N SER A 138 -7.12 14.62 -20.76
CA SER A 138 -8.47 14.04 -20.74
C SER A 138 -8.50 12.51 -20.74
N GLU A 139 -7.36 11.87 -21.07
CA GLU A 139 -7.22 10.43 -20.94
C GLU A 139 -7.11 9.96 -19.46
N ILE A 140 -6.82 10.89 -18.53
CA ILE A 140 -6.79 10.61 -17.10
C ILE A 140 -8.23 10.69 -16.58
N GLY A 141 -8.81 9.55 -16.25
CA GLY A 141 -10.19 9.46 -15.82
C GLY A 141 -10.40 9.83 -14.35
N ALA A 142 -9.37 9.69 -13.51
CA ALA A 142 -9.40 10.07 -12.09
C ALA A 142 -7.98 10.19 -11.52
N ILE A 143 -7.88 10.84 -10.35
CA ILE A 143 -6.61 11.03 -9.63
C ILE A 143 -6.76 10.55 -8.20
N GLY A 144 -5.83 9.70 -7.74
CA GLY A 144 -5.77 9.22 -6.36
C GLY A 144 -4.62 9.86 -5.60
N HIS A 145 -4.92 10.49 -4.47
CA HIS A 145 -3.94 11.11 -3.59
C HIS A 145 -3.75 10.30 -2.31
N ARG A 146 -2.51 9.96 -2.00
CA ARG A 146 -2.18 9.48 -0.67
C ARG A 146 -2.24 10.65 0.31
N VAL A 147 -3.04 10.51 1.36
CA VAL A 147 -3.13 11.43 2.49
C VAL A 147 -2.77 10.68 3.77
N VAL A 148 -1.86 11.25 4.58
CA VAL A 148 -1.31 10.49 5.71
C VAL A 148 -2.31 10.35 6.85
N GLN A 149 -3.06 11.41 7.19
CA GLN A 149 -3.94 11.39 8.35
C GLN A 149 -5.37 11.83 8.01
N GLY A 150 -6.31 10.91 8.14
CA GLY A 150 -7.74 11.13 7.98
C GLY A 150 -8.50 11.28 9.31
N GLY A 151 -7.79 11.19 10.46
CA GLY A 151 -8.39 11.28 11.79
C GLY A 151 -9.41 10.16 12.06
N ALA A 152 -10.37 10.46 12.90
CA ALA A 152 -11.57 9.65 13.11
C ALA A 152 -12.70 10.02 12.14
N ILE A 153 -12.50 11.06 11.31
CA ILE A 153 -13.47 11.60 10.37
C ILE A 153 -13.56 10.70 9.13
N TYR A 154 -12.41 10.44 8.51
CA TYR A 154 -12.35 9.68 7.25
C TYR A 154 -12.01 8.21 7.54
N LYS A 155 -13.04 7.38 7.48
CA LYS A 155 -12.95 5.93 7.74
C LYS A 155 -12.69 5.11 6.49
N ASP A 156 -12.74 5.76 5.31
CA ASP A 156 -12.49 5.15 4.01
C ASP A 156 -11.97 6.21 3.03
N SER A 157 -11.54 5.77 1.86
CA SER A 157 -11.18 6.65 0.75
C SER A 157 -12.37 7.52 0.35
N THR A 158 -12.14 8.79 0.00
CA THR A 158 -13.21 9.79 -0.14
C THR A 158 -12.95 10.69 -1.35
N LEU A 159 -14.01 10.98 -2.13
CA LEU A 159 -13.95 11.96 -3.21
C LEU A 159 -13.62 13.33 -2.63
N ILE A 160 -12.63 14.02 -3.22
CA ILE A 160 -12.16 15.31 -2.73
C ILE A 160 -13.15 16.41 -3.14
N THR A 161 -13.64 17.13 -2.14
CA THR A 161 -14.43 18.35 -2.26
C THR A 161 -13.76 19.45 -1.43
N ASP A 162 -14.25 20.68 -1.50
CA ASP A 162 -13.75 21.77 -0.64
C ASP A 162 -13.92 21.43 0.86
N GLU A 163 -15.02 20.74 1.24
CA GLU A 163 -15.25 20.29 2.61
C GLU A 163 -14.23 19.22 3.04
N VAL A 164 -13.83 18.34 2.13
CA VAL A 164 -12.81 17.31 2.40
C VAL A 164 -11.44 17.97 2.59
N ILE A 165 -11.09 18.97 1.78
CA ILE A 165 -9.85 19.74 1.94
C ILE A 165 -9.82 20.44 3.31
N GLU A 166 -10.89 21.12 3.71
CA GLU A 166 -10.98 21.74 5.03
C GLU A 166 -10.96 20.70 6.17
N GLY A 167 -11.58 19.55 5.96
CA GLY A 167 -11.49 18.42 6.89
C GLY A 167 -10.04 17.92 7.07
N ILE A 168 -9.29 17.72 5.99
CA ILE A 168 -7.86 17.35 6.05
C ILE A 168 -7.04 18.45 6.74
N LYS A 169 -7.36 19.72 6.49
CA LYS A 169 -6.70 20.87 7.11
C LYS A 169 -6.91 20.91 8.63
N SER A 170 -8.10 20.57 9.10
CA SER A 170 -8.40 20.50 10.54
C SER A 170 -7.60 19.40 11.25
N LEU A 171 -7.03 18.45 10.51
CA LEU A 171 -6.22 17.34 11.02
C LEU A 171 -4.70 17.59 10.91
N CYS A 172 -4.28 18.81 10.51
CA CYS A 172 -2.86 19.13 10.37
C CYS A 172 -2.09 19.02 11.70
N ASP A 173 -2.72 19.27 12.82
CA ASP A 173 -2.09 19.13 14.14
C ASP A 173 -1.75 17.65 14.48
N LEU A 174 -2.50 16.68 13.92
CA LEU A 174 -2.21 15.25 14.07
C LEU A 174 -1.09 14.78 13.14
N ALA A 175 -0.85 15.47 12.03
CA ALA A 175 0.18 15.14 11.05
C ALA A 175 0.86 16.39 10.47
N PRO A 176 1.53 17.21 11.30
CA PRO A 176 2.04 18.54 10.89
C PRO A 176 3.11 18.48 9.82
N LEU A 177 3.81 17.35 9.69
CA LEU A 177 4.85 17.15 8.68
C LEU A 177 4.30 16.60 7.34
N HIS A 178 3.03 16.18 7.29
CA HIS A 178 2.48 15.46 6.15
C HIS A 178 1.23 16.11 5.56
N ASN A 179 0.17 16.30 6.35
CA ASN A 179 -1.11 16.80 5.84
C ASN A 179 -0.99 18.17 5.13
N PRO A 180 -0.21 19.15 5.63
CA PRO A 180 -0.01 20.39 4.88
C PRO A 180 0.57 20.19 3.49
N ALA A 181 1.56 19.30 3.34
CA ALA A 181 2.15 18.96 2.04
C ALA A 181 1.17 18.21 1.14
N ASN A 182 0.35 17.31 1.70
CA ASN A 182 -0.68 16.62 0.96
C ASN A 182 -1.72 17.61 0.39
N ILE A 183 -2.18 18.60 1.18
CA ILE A 183 -3.09 19.65 0.72
C ILE A 183 -2.44 20.50 -0.40
N GLN A 184 -1.16 20.86 -0.25
CA GLN A 184 -0.44 21.57 -1.31
C GLN A 184 -0.40 20.75 -2.59
N GLY A 185 -0.13 19.44 -2.49
CA GLY A 185 -0.14 18.53 -3.63
C GLY A 185 -1.52 18.44 -4.31
N ILE A 186 -2.60 18.32 -3.53
CA ILE A 186 -3.99 18.31 -4.04
C ILE A 186 -4.29 19.60 -4.80
N ASN A 187 -4.06 20.75 -4.17
CA ASN A 187 -4.35 22.05 -4.79
C ASN A 187 -3.55 22.28 -6.07
N ALA A 188 -2.26 21.95 -6.06
CA ALA A 188 -1.38 22.06 -7.23
C ALA A 188 -1.83 21.11 -8.35
N CYS A 189 -2.31 19.92 -8.00
CA CYS A 189 -2.85 18.98 -8.96
C CYS A 189 -4.11 19.52 -9.64
N MET A 190 -5.08 20.01 -8.88
CA MET A 190 -6.31 20.64 -9.40
C MET A 190 -6.00 21.83 -10.31
N GLU A 191 -4.97 22.61 -10.00
CA GLU A 191 -4.54 23.74 -10.84
C GLU A 191 -4.02 23.30 -12.21
N VAL A 192 -3.24 22.18 -12.26
CA VAL A 192 -2.56 21.74 -13.48
C VAL A 192 -3.41 20.79 -14.33
N PHE A 193 -4.18 19.89 -13.68
CA PHE A 193 -4.98 18.87 -14.38
C PHE A 193 -6.43 19.30 -14.60
N GLY A 194 -6.89 20.33 -13.90
CA GLY A 194 -8.26 20.86 -13.98
C GLY A 194 -9.18 20.27 -12.91
N LYS A 195 -10.18 21.06 -12.50
CA LYS A 195 -11.13 20.68 -11.44
C LYS A 195 -12.20 19.68 -11.89
N ASP A 196 -12.30 19.43 -13.19
CA ASP A 196 -13.29 18.50 -13.74
C ASP A 196 -12.85 17.04 -13.65
N VAL A 197 -11.54 16.78 -13.38
CA VAL A 197 -11.02 15.44 -13.14
C VAL A 197 -11.34 15.06 -11.68
N PRO A 198 -12.09 13.99 -11.42
CA PRO A 198 -12.39 13.58 -10.06
C PRO A 198 -11.11 13.15 -9.31
N GLU A 199 -10.94 13.70 -8.12
CA GLU A 199 -9.80 13.40 -7.25
C GLU A 199 -10.27 12.69 -5.98
N VAL A 200 -9.51 11.71 -5.52
CA VAL A 200 -9.84 10.88 -4.34
C VAL A 200 -8.71 10.94 -3.32
N ALA A 201 -9.04 11.23 -2.08
CA ALA A 201 -8.13 11.10 -0.94
C ALA A 201 -8.16 9.66 -0.40
N VAL A 202 -7.00 9.02 -0.38
CA VAL A 202 -6.79 7.68 0.19
C VAL A 202 -5.94 7.84 1.45
N PHE A 203 -6.54 7.58 2.60
CA PHE A 203 -5.92 7.86 3.89
C PHE A 203 -5.14 6.67 4.44
N ASP A 204 -3.89 6.89 4.85
CA ASP A 204 -3.01 5.84 5.39
C ASP A 204 -3.58 5.16 6.65
N ASN A 205 -4.40 5.85 7.42
CA ASN A 205 -5.01 5.32 8.63
C ASN A 205 -6.41 4.71 8.42
N ALA A 206 -7.06 4.92 7.27
CA ALA A 206 -8.45 4.52 7.06
C ALA A 206 -8.67 3.00 7.22
N PHE A 207 -7.76 2.16 6.73
CA PHE A 207 -7.85 0.71 6.88
C PHE A 207 -7.92 0.27 8.36
N HIS A 208 -7.33 1.05 9.27
CA HIS A 208 -7.33 0.78 10.71
C HIS A 208 -8.55 1.35 11.45
N SER A 209 -9.49 1.99 10.76
CA SER A 209 -10.66 2.63 11.36
C SER A 209 -11.60 1.68 12.10
N THR A 210 -11.49 0.39 11.80
CA THR A 210 -12.34 -0.67 12.38
C THR A 210 -11.83 -1.19 13.75
N MET A 211 -10.69 -0.70 14.26
CA MET A 211 -10.20 -1.08 15.58
C MET A 211 -11.24 -0.81 16.66
N PRO A 212 -11.47 -1.74 17.61
CA PRO A 212 -12.33 -1.52 18.76
C PRO A 212 -11.69 -0.52 19.73
N ASP A 213 -12.52 0.05 20.62
CA ASP A 213 -12.11 1.14 21.49
C ASP A 213 -11.04 0.72 22.50
N GLU A 214 -11.10 -0.48 23.02
CA GLU A 214 -10.06 -1.04 23.90
C GLU A 214 -8.69 -1.20 23.23
N ALA A 215 -8.65 -1.26 21.89
CA ALA A 215 -7.39 -1.34 21.14
C ALA A 215 -6.83 0.03 20.76
N TYR A 216 -7.70 1.01 20.49
CA TYR A 216 -7.22 2.32 20.08
C TYR A 216 -7.04 3.33 21.21
N MET A 217 -7.66 3.14 22.37
CA MET A 217 -7.53 4.08 23.49
C MET A 217 -6.19 3.96 24.18
N PHE A 218 -5.62 5.10 24.56
CA PHE A 218 -4.48 5.14 25.48
C PHE A 218 -4.96 5.27 26.93
N GLY A 219 -4.24 4.68 27.86
CA GLY A 219 -4.55 4.71 29.30
C GLY A 219 -4.19 6.05 29.97
N ILE A 220 -4.66 7.16 29.40
CA ILE A 220 -4.50 8.55 29.90
C ILE A 220 -5.88 9.15 30.18
N PRO A 221 -5.99 10.34 30.83
CA PRO A 221 -7.29 10.96 31.07
C PRO A 221 -8.13 11.05 29.79
N TYR A 222 -9.39 10.56 29.90
CA TYR A 222 -10.30 10.42 28.74
C TYR A 222 -10.58 11.75 28.01
N GLU A 223 -10.53 12.85 28.76
CA GLU A 223 -10.70 14.22 28.23
C GLU A 223 -9.71 14.57 27.10
N TYR A 224 -8.52 13.96 27.05
CA TYR A 224 -7.56 14.18 25.99
C TYR A 224 -8.00 13.51 24.69
N TYR A 225 -8.70 12.39 24.78
CA TYR A 225 -9.35 11.82 23.61
C TYR A 225 -10.47 12.71 23.10
N GLU A 226 -11.35 13.17 23.99
CA GLU A 226 -12.48 14.03 23.59
C GLU A 226 -12.00 15.36 22.99
N LYS A 227 -11.01 15.99 23.61
CA LYS A 227 -10.56 17.34 23.22
C LYS A 227 -9.61 17.35 22.05
N TYR A 228 -8.68 16.38 21.99
CA TYR A 228 -7.57 16.38 21.05
C TYR A 228 -7.57 15.19 20.10
N GLN A 229 -8.55 14.31 20.19
CA GLN A 229 -8.63 13.09 19.42
C GLN A 229 -7.40 12.18 19.59
N ILE A 230 -6.81 12.18 20.80
CA ILE A 230 -5.63 11.36 21.12
C ILE A 230 -6.04 9.91 21.23
N ARG A 231 -5.71 9.14 20.20
CA ARG A 231 -5.95 7.71 20.11
C ARG A 231 -4.92 7.06 19.16
N ARG A 232 -4.88 5.73 19.14
CA ARG A 232 -4.18 4.97 18.11
C ARG A 232 -4.91 5.10 16.78
N TYR A 233 -4.20 5.48 15.72
CA TYR A 233 -4.73 5.54 14.35
C TYR A 233 -4.16 4.43 13.47
N GLY A 234 -2.86 4.14 13.57
CA GLY A 234 -2.16 3.24 12.68
C GLY A 234 -1.84 3.89 11.34
N PHE A 235 -0.84 3.34 10.65
CA PHE A 235 -0.38 3.85 9.35
C PHE A 235 0.05 2.69 8.46
N HIS A 236 0.47 2.98 7.23
CA HIS A 236 0.68 2.02 6.15
C HIS A 236 -0.61 1.23 5.81
N GLY A 237 -1.78 1.83 6.07
CA GLY A 237 -3.07 1.16 5.87
C GLY A 237 -3.28 0.70 4.44
N THR A 238 -2.85 1.48 3.45
CA THR A 238 -2.92 1.12 2.04
C THR A 238 -2.11 -0.15 1.74
N SER A 239 -0.91 -0.27 2.32
CA SER A 239 -0.09 -1.48 2.20
C SER A 239 -0.73 -2.68 2.89
N HIS A 240 -1.18 -2.52 4.16
CA HIS A 240 -1.85 -3.59 4.89
C HIS A 240 -3.13 -4.06 4.18
N LYS A 241 -3.93 -3.14 3.63
CA LYS A 241 -5.13 -3.43 2.83
C LYS A 241 -4.78 -4.25 1.59
N TYR A 242 -3.75 -3.81 0.85
CA TYR A 242 -3.29 -4.51 -0.35
C TYR A 242 -2.85 -5.94 -0.06
N VAL A 243 -1.87 -6.11 0.83
CA VAL A 243 -1.28 -7.44 1.07
C VAL A 243 -2.24 -8.40 1.77
N SER A 244 -3.19 -7.90 2.57
CA SER A 244 -4.22 -8.74 3.17
C SER A 244 -5.20 -9.28 2.13
N GLY A 245 -5.62 -8.44 1.18
CA GLY A 245 -6.46 -8.86 0.06
C GLY A 245 -5.76 -9.86 -0.85
N GLU A 246 -4.49 -9.63 -1.19
CA GLU A 246 -3.70 -10.56 -2.00
C GLU A 246 -3.45 -11.89 -1.25
N CYS A 247 -3.21 -11.85 0.07
CA CYS A 247 -3.08 -13.07 0.89
C CYS A 247 -4.36 -13.90 0.87
N ALA A 248 -5.52 -13.27 1.04
CA ALA A 248 -6.81 -13.95 0.98
C ALA A 248 -7.04 -14.63 -0.38
N LYS A 249 -6.70 -13.96 -1.49
CA LYS A 249 -6.73 -14.53 -2.84
C LYS A 249 -5.81 -15.73 -2.99
N ILE A 250 -4.56 -15.64 -2.53
CA ILE A 250 -3.58 -16.74 -2.57
C ILE A 250 -4.08 -17.94 -1.77
N MET A 251 -4.69 -17.71 -0.62
CA MET A 251 -5.28 -18.75 0.22
C MET A 251 -6.61 -19.31 -0.33
N GLY A 252 -7.20 -18.69 -1.35
CA GLY A 252 -8.52 -19.06 -1.89
C GLY A 252 -9.66 -18.90 -0.87
N LYS A 253 -9.55 -17.92 0.03
CA LYS A 253 -10.50 -17.64 1.12
C LYS A 253 -10.97 -16.19 1.08
N ASP A 254 -12.10 -15.92 1.70
CA ASP A 254 -12.51 -14.54 1.99
C ASP A 254 -11.69 -14.01 3.19
N LEU A 255 -11.33 -12.72 3.17
CA LEU A 255 -10.57 -12.08 4.26
C LEU A 255 -11.30 -12.19 5.61
N LYS A 256 -12.63 -12.23 5.61
CA LYS A 256 -13.44 -12.41 6.83
C LYS A 256 -13.28 -13.79 7.47
N ASP A 257 -12.81 -14.79 6.71
CA ASP A 257 -12.71 -16.18 7.16
C ASP A 257 -11.28 -16.54 7.61
N ILE A 258 -10.37 -15.55 7.68
CA ILE A 258 -8.97 -15.75 8.09
C ILE A 258 -8.53 -14.76 9.16
N LYS A 259 -7.68 -15.25 10.08
CA LYS A 259 -6.95 -14.43 11.05
C LYS A 259 -5.56 -14.17 10.50
N LEU A 260 -5.28 -12.92 10.17
CA LEU A 260 -4.09 -12.54 9.44
C LEU A 260 -3.27 -11.51 10.22
N ILE A 261 -1.95 -11.69 10.22
CA ILE A 261 -0.99 -10.66 10.67
C ILE A 261 -0.20 -10.20 9.45
N THR A 262 -0.19 -8.92 9.20
CA THR A 262 0.61 -8.31 8.13
C THR A 262 1.73 -7.47 8.73
N CYS A 263 2.97 -7.73 8.30
CA CYS A 263 4.19 -7.09 8.77
C CYS A 263 4.77 -6.24 7.65
N HIS A 264 4.43 -4.94 7.61
CA HIS A 264 5.06 -3.97 6.72
C HIS A 264 6.35 -3.50 7.37
N LEU A 265 7.48 -4.00 6.88
CA LEU A 265 8.80 -3.74 7.44
C LEU A 265 9.67 -2.98 6.44
N GLY A 266 9.95 -1.74 6.76
CA GLY A 266 10.82 -0.83 6.00
C GLY A 266 11.62 0.05 6.94
N ASN A 267 12.06 1.23 6.48
CA ASN A 267 12.66 2.23 7.37
C ASN A 267 11.62 2.75 8.40
N GLY A 268 10.36 2.94 7.98
CA GLY A 268 9.18 2.93 8.85
C GLY A 268 8.57 1.54 8.81
N SER A 269 8.08 1.05 9.95
CA SER A 269 7.57 -0.32 10.06
C SER A 269 6.32 -0.39 10.93
N SER A 270 5.39 -1.24 10.53
CA SER A 270 4.18 -1.51 11.32
C SER A 270 3.73 -2.97 11.15
N ILE A 271 3.01 -3.45 12.16
CA ILE A 271 2.37 -4.77 12.14
C ILE A 271 0.91 -4.57 12.45
N THR A 272 0.03 -5.23 11.71
CA THR A 272 -1.43 -5.11 11.84
C THR A 272 -2.07 -6.47 11.99
N ALA A 273 -3.01 -6.58 12.92
CA ALA A 273 -3.84 -7.75 13.18
C ALA A 273 -5.20 -7.61 12.50
N ILE A 274 -5.59 -8.59 11.70
CA ILE A 274 -6.83 -8.59 10.93
C ILE A 274 -7.61 -9.86 11.28
N LYS A 275 -8.85 -9.68 11.71
CA LYS A 275 -9.79 -10.75 12.07
C LYS A 275 -11.18 -10.39 11.57
N ASP A 276 -11.93 -11.37 11.06
CA ASP A 276 -13.28 -11.18 10.54
C ASP A 276 -13.37 -10.07 9.46
N GLY A 277 -12.31 -9.95 8.62
CA GLY A 277 -12.18 -8.92 7.59
C GLY A 277 -11.87 -7.50 8.11
N LYS A 278 -11.62 -7.33 9.41
CA LYS A 278 -11.43 -6.04 10.07
C LYS A 278 -10.08 -5.98 10.78
N VAL A 279 -9.47 -4.80 10.76
CA VAL A 279 -8.33 -4.53 11.65
C VAL A 279 -8.85 -4.46 13.09
N ILE A 280 -8.19 -5.23 13.97
CA ILE A 280 -8.51 -5.24 15.40
C ILE A 280 -7.40 -4.60 16.24
N ASP A 281 -6.17 -4.50 15.71
CA ASP A 281 -5.06 -3.81 16.37
C ASP A 281 -3.94 -3.50 15.35
N THR A 282 -3.09 -2.51 15.66
CA THR A 282 -1.91 -2.17 14.87
C THR A 282 -0.82 -1.56 15.74
N SER A 283 0.43 -1.65 15.31
CA SER A 283 1.58 -1.24 16.13
C SER A 283 1.84 0.25 16.17
N MET A 284 1.58 1.00 15.09
CA MET A 284 1.72 2.46 15.09
C MET A 284 0.54 3.10 15.84
N GLY A 285 0.80 4.19 16.55
CA GLY A 285 -0.13 4.83 17.49
C GLY A 285 -0.81 6.08 16.97
N LEU A 286 -0.74 7.14 17.77
CA LEU A 286 -1.15 8.50 17.42
C LEU A 286 -0.37 9.00 16.19
N THR A 287 0.92 8.68 16.17
CA THR A 287 1.87 9.01 15.11
C THR A 287 2.60 7.74 14.64
N PRO A 288 3.33 7.81 13.51
CA PRO A 288 4.17 6.71 13.05
C PRO A 288 5.40 6.40 13.93
N LEU A 289 5.56 7.09 15.08
CA LEU A 289 6.66 6.86 16.03
C LEU A 289 6.44 5.62 16.90
N ASP A 290 5.19 5.36 17.30
CA ASP A 290 4.82 4.23 18.16
C ASP A 290 5.06 2.88 17.47
N GLY A 291 5.15 1.82 18.24
CA GLY A 291 5.36 0.46 17.77
C GLY A 291 6.70 -0.12 18.25
N PHE A 292 7.41 -0.77 17.36
CA PHE A 292 8.73 -1.34 17.64
C PHE A 292 9.85 -0.50 17.02
N VAL A 293 11.10 -0.80 17.40
CA VAL A 293 12.27 -0.09 16.88
C VAL A 293 12.34 -0.15 15.35
N MET A 294 12.52 1.02 14.73
CA MET A 294 12.57 1.21 13.28
C MET A 294 13.94 1.75 12.86
N GLY A 295 14.12 2.13 11.62
CA GLY A 295 15.41 2.64 11.12
C GLY A 295 15.99 3.77 11.97
N THR A 296 15.19 4.83 12.22
CA THR A 296 15.61 6.01 13.01
C THR A 296 14.64 6.35 14.15
N ARG A 297 13.51 5.65 14.26
CA ARG A 297 12.47 5.88 15.27
C ARG A 297 12.63 4.91 16.43
N SER A 298 12.42 5.42 17.64
CA SER A 298 12.58 4.62 18.86
C SER A 298 11.58 3.46 18.98
N GLY A 299 10.36 3.63 18.45
CA GLY A 299 9.25 2.78 18.83
C GLY A 299 8.85 2.99 20.29
N ASN A 300 8.17 2.01 20.86
CA ASN A 300 7.71 2.03 22.25
C ASN A 300 8.86 2.13 23.25
N LEU A 301 8.69 3.01 24.22
CA LEU A 301 9.56 3.12 25.39
C LEU A 301 8.72 3.54 26.61
N ASP A 302 9.30 3.43 27.79
CA ASP A 302 8.70 3.99 29.01
C ASP A 302 8.57 5.52 28.85
N PRO A 303 7.36 6.10 29.00
CA PRO A 303 7.16 7.56 28.92
C PRO A 303 8.12 8.37 29.81
N SER A 304 8.52 7.83 30.96
CA SER A 304 9.47 8.48 31.87
C SER A 304 10.86 8.66 31.28
N VAL A 305 11.24 7.85 30.29
CA VAL A 305 12.51 8.00 29.58
C VAL A 305 12.56 9.34 28.83
N VAL A 306 11.40 9.78 28.28
CA VAL A 306 11.30 11.04 27.53
C VAL A 306 11.60 12.22 28.44
N THR A 307 10.89 12.31 29.57
CA THR A 307 11.08 13.40 30.54
C THR A 307 12.45 13.36 31.20
N PHE A 308 12.96 12.14 31.50
CA PHE A 308 14.29 11.97 32.06
C PHE A 308 15.39 12.53 31.14
N ILE A 309 15.35 12.20 29.84
CA ILE A 309 16.32 12.73 28.88
C ILE A 309 16.17 14.26 28.74
N GLN A 310 14.92 14.77 28.66
CA GLN A 310 14.69 16.20 28.58
C GLN A 310 15.31 16.96 29.76
N GLU A 311 15.10 16.46 30.99
CA GLU A 311 15.68 17.07 32.19
C GLU A 311 17.21 17.00 32.22
N LYS A 312 17.81 15.85 31.81
CA LYS A 312 19.25 15.63 31.87
C LYS A 312 20.01 16.45 30.81
N GLU A 313 19.45 16.54 29.60
CA GLU A 313 20.09 17.18 28.46
C GLU A 313 19.57 18.62 28.22
N GLY A 314 18.56 19.07 28.97
CA GLY A 314 17.96 20.40 28.81
C GLY A 314 17.19 20.57 27.49
N LEU A 315 16.60 19.47 26.96
CA LEU A 315 15.97 19.51 25.65
C LEU A 315 14.56 20.08 25.69
N SER A 316 14.21 20.87 24.71
CA SER A 316 12.84 21.27 24.43
C SER A 316 12.00 20.09 23.89
N ALA A 317 10.66 20.24 23.87
CA ALA A 317 9.76 19.25 23.30
C ALA A 317 10.07 18.93 21.82
N ALA A 318 10.46 19.92 21.02
CA ALA A 318 10.81 19.73 19.62
C ALA A 318 12.15 18.98 19.45
N GLU A 319 13.11 19.23 20.33
CA GLU A 319 14.40 18.56 20.29
C GLU A 319 14.29 17.09 20.69
N ILE A 320 13.54 16.76 21.74
CA ILE A 320 13.33 15.36 22.13
C ILE A 320 12.51 14.63 21.06
N ASP A 321 11.52 15.26 20.44
CA ASP A 321 10.79 14.68 19.30
C ASP A 321 11.75 14.33 18.17
N LYS A 322 12.69 15.22 17.83
CA LYS A 322 13.73 14.96 16.83
C LYS A 322 14.62 13.78 17.22
N VAL A 323 15.01 13.68 18.50
CA VAL A 323 15.79 12.54 19.00
C VAL A 323 15.03 11.24 18.76
N LEU A 324 13.76 11.17 19.16
CA LEU A 324 12.95 9.96 19.06
C LEU A 324 12.63 9.55 17.62
N ASN A 325 12.44 10.52 16.72
CA ASN A 325 12.04 10.27 15.34
C ASN A 325 13.22 10.09 14.37
N LYS A 326 14.38 10.75 14.62
CA LYS A 326 15.46 10.87 13.64
C LYS A 326 16.82 10.36 14.12
N GLN A 327 17.03 10.20 15.43
CA GLN A 327 18.33 9.88 16.02
C GLN A 327 18.31 8.59 16.85
N SER A 328 17.16 7.96 16.93
CA SER A 328 16.92 6.72 17.70
C SER A 328 16.90 5.50 16.77
N GLY A 329 16.19 4.48 17.19
CA GLY A 329 16.00 3.26 16.41
C GLY A 329 17.29 2.49 16.16
N ILE A 330 17.31 1.76 15.06
CA ILE A 330 18.47 0.98 14.62
C ILE A 330 19.71 1.87 14.49
N ALA A 331 19.55 3.06 13.88
CA ALA A 331 20.66 4.02 13.71
C ALA A 331 21.25 4.47 15.05
N GLY A 332 20.40 4.82 16.01
CA GLY A 332 20.85 5.24 17.35
C GLY A 332 21.62 4.16 18.09
N ILE A 333 21.13 2.92 18.03
CA ILE A 333 21.74 1.78 18.72
C ILE A 333 23.05 1.36 18.02
N SER A 334 23.05 1.23 16.70
CA SER A 334 24.18 0.75 15.90
C SER A 334 25.35 1.74 15.80
N GLY A 335 25.08 3.03 16.04
CA GLY A 335 26.08 4.08 15.88
C GLY A 335 26.07 4.72 14.48
N GLY A 336 24.88 4.75 13.82
CA GLY A 336 24.67 5.50 12.57
C GLY A 336 24.14 4.68 11.40
N PHE A 337 24.15 3.37 11.47
CA PHE A 337 23.63 2.51 10.40
C PHE A 337 22.11 2.36 10.52
N SER A 338 21.37 2.67 9.46
CA SER A 338 19.91 2.52 9.40
C SER A 338 19.42 1.59 8.28
N ASP A 339 20.26 1.30 7.28
CA ASP A 339 19.95 0.36 6.20
C ASP A 339 20.16 -1.08 6.69
N ASP A 340 19.17 -1.96 6.49
CA ASP A 340 19.19 -3.36 6.93
C ASP A 340 20.38 -4.13 6.36
N ARG A 341 20.80 -3.83 5.14
CA ARG A 341 21.95 -4.47 4.49
C ARG A 341 23.27 -4.07 5.16
N ASP A 342 23.40 -2.81 5.55
CA ASP A 342 24.58 -2.33 6.27
C ASP A 342 24.63 -2.90 7.68
N ILE A 343 23.50 -2.94 8.37
CA ILE A 343 23.38 -3.56 9.70
C ILE A 343 23.76 -5.04 9.64
N GLN A 344 23.27 -5.78 8.65
CA GLN A 344 23.61 -7.18 8.49
C GLN A 344 25.11 -7.37 8.24
N ARG A 345 25.69 -6.59 7.31
CA ARG A 345 27.11 -6.64 7.00
C ARG A 345 27.98 -6.33 8.23
N GLU A 346 27.66 -5.27 8.97
CA GLU A 346 28.42 -4.84 10.16
C GLU A 346 28.30 -5.86 11.29
N ALA A 347 27.11 -6.42 11.51
CA ALA A 347 26.91 -7.45 12.53
C ALA A 347 27.69 -8.72 12.19
N ASP A 348 27.69 -9.15 10.93
CA ASP A 348 28.43 -10.33 10.48
C ASP A 348 29.95 -10.10 10.52
N ALA A 349 30.40 -8.84 10.42
CA ALA A 349 31.80 -8.44 10.63
C ALA A 349 32.19 -8.35 12.13
N GLY A 350 31.26 -8.61 13.08
CA GLY A 350 31.51 -8.62 14.51
C GLY A 350 31.25 -7.30 15.23
N ASN A 351 30.56 -6.33 14.58
CA ASN A 351 30.12 -5.11 15.25
C ASN A 351 28.99 -5.43 16.25
N ALA A 352 29.32 -5.42 17.54
CA ALA A 352 28.40 -5.79 18.62
C ALA A 352 27.17 -4.88 18.72
N ARG A 353 27.29 -3.56 18.40
CA ARG A 353 26.16 -2.64 18.41
C ARG A 353 25.21 -2.88 17.23
N ALA A 354 25.73 -3.17 16.05
CA ALA A 354 24.92 -3.53 14.89
C ALA A 354 24.18 -4.86 15.15
N ASP A 355 24.86 -5.86 15.72
CA ASP A 355 24.21 -7.12 16.12
C ASP A 355 23.12 -6.92 17.18
N LEU A 356 23.39 -6.08 18.19
CA LEU A 356 22.38 -5.72 19.19
C LEU A 356 21.16 -5.06 18.54
N ALA A 357 21.36 -4.10 17.64
CA ALA A 357 20.29 -3.37 16.98
C ALA A 357 19.34 -4.30 16.19
N ARG A 358 19.92 -5.21 15.35
CA ARG A 358 19.10 -6.18 14.60
C ARG A 358 18.35 -7.15 15.53
N ARG A 359 19.02 -7.68 16.57
CA ARG A 359 18.37 -8.60 17.53
C ARG A 359 17.24 -7.93 18.30
N MET A 360 17.39 -6.65 18.67
CA MET A 360 16.32 -5.86 19.29
C MET A 360 15.11 -5.72 18.38
N GLN A 361 15.32 -5.39 17.11
CA GLN A 361 14.23 -5.28 16.15
C GLN A 361 13.51 -6.62 15.97
N TRP A 362 14.23 -7.70 15.75
CA TRP A 362 13.66 -9.04 15.56
C TRP A 362 12.88 -9.51 16.81
N TYR A 363 13.41 -9.21 18.00
CA TYR A 363 12.76 -9.53 19.27
C TYR A 363 11.44 -8.76 19.43
N GLN A 364 11.41 -7.47 19.09
CA GLN A 364 10.21 -6.67 19.21
C GLN A 364 9.16 -7.05 18.16
N ILE A 365 9.55 -7.37 16.92
CA ILE A 365 8.64 -7.91 15.90
C ILE A 365 7.97 -9.20 16.40
N ARG A 366 8.74 -10.13 17.00
CA ARG A 366 8.18 -11.35 17.60
C ARG A 366 7.15 -11.05 18.69
N LYS A 367 7.44 -10.06 19.55
CA LYS A 367 6.51 -9.64 20.61
C LYS A 367 5.19 -9.12 20.02
N TYR A 368 5.25 -8.28 18.99
CA TYR A 368 4.05 -7.77 18.33
C TYR A 368 3.24 -8.87 17.65
N ILE A 369 3.89 -9.77 16.93
CA ILE A 369 3.21 -10.93 16.34
C ILE A 369 2.56 -11.78 17.45
N GLY A 370 3.29 -12.08 18.53
CA GLY A 370 2.79 -12.89 19.64
C GLY A 370 1.59 -12.26 20.36
N GLN A 371 1.62 -10.95 20.63
CA GLN A 371 0.48 -10.25 21.25
C GLN A 371 -0.75 -10.24 20.35
N TYR A 372 -0.56 -10.13 19.03
CA TYR A 372 -1.67 -10.15 18.07
C TYR A 372 -2.24 -11.57 17.89
N ILE A 373 -1.41 -12.60 17.95
CA ILE A 373 -1.91 -13.98 18.02
C ILE A 373 -2.82 -14.16 19.24
N ALA A 374 -2.43 -13.62 20.38
CA ALA A 374 -3.25 -13.67 21.61
C ALA A 374 -4.54 -12.86 21.45
N ALA A 375 -4.48 -11.62 20.94
CA ALA A 375 -5.65 -10.76 20.74
C ALA A 375 -6.66 -11.38 19.78
N MET A 376 -6.20 -12.03 18.70
CA MET A 376 -7.05 -12.72 17.72
C MET A 376 -7.49 -14.11 18.18
N GLN A 377 -6.89 -14.67 19.24
CA GLN A 377 -7.07 -16.06 19.68
C GLN A 377 -6.70 -17.06 18.56
N GLY A 378 -5.51 -16.87 17.99
CA GLY A 378 -4.95 -17.69 16.92
C GLY A 378 -4.54 -16.86 15.70
N VAL A 379 -3.97 -17.53 14.73
CA VAL A 379 -3.52 -16.94 13.44
C VAL A 379 -3.54 -18.01 12.35
N ASP A 380 -4.03 -17.68 11.17
CA ASP A 380 -4.01 -18.55 10.00
C ASP A 380 -2.80 -18.26 9.09
N ALA A 381 -2.43 -16.97 8.97
CA ALA A 381 -1.29 -16.58 8.16
C ALA A 381 -0.54 -15.34 8.72
N ILE A 382 0.76 -15.28 8.41
CA ILE A 382 1.63 -14.12 8.65
C ILE A 382 2.24 -13.70 7.32
N VAL A 383 2.10 -12.42 6.96
CA VAL A 383 2.61 -11.85 5.71
C VAL A 383 3.73 -10.87 6.01
N PHE A 384 4.87 -11.04 5.35
CA PHE A 384 5.98 -10.07 5.31
C PHE A 384 5.91 -9.25 4.04
N THR A 385 6.05 -7.93 4.19
CA THR A 385 6.02 -6.95 3.09
C THR A 385 6.85 -5.73 3.45
N GLY A 386 6.98 -4.79 2.50
CA GLY A 386 7.87 -3.64 2.65
C GLY A 386 9.33 -4.00 2.44
N GLY A 387 10.18 -2.98 2.23
CA GLY A 387 11.55 -3.20 1.75
C GLY A 387 12.38 -4.19 2.56
N ILE A 388 12.30 -4.17 3.88
CA ILE A 388 12.99 -5.13 4.77
C ILE A 388 12.23 -6.46 4.79
N GLY A 389 10.91 -6.43 4.96
CA GLY A 389 10.08 -7.65 5.02
C GLY A 389 10.20 -8.50 3.76
N GLU A 390 10.31 -7.86 2.59
CA GLU A 390 10.46 -8.52 1.30
C GLU A 390 11.88 -9.04 1.02
N ASN A 391 12.92 -8.43 1.61
CA ASN A 391 14.30 -8.71 1.20
C ASN A 391 15.18 -9.29 2.30
N SER A 392 14.83 -9.14 3.58
CA SER A 392 15.65 -9.62 4.71
C SER A 392 15.34 -11.08 5.07
N GLN A 393 16.04 -12.01 4.43
CA GLN A 393 15.90 -13.45 4.67
C GLN A 393 16.21 -13.83 6.13
N ALA A 394 17.25 -13.21 6.70
CA ALA A 394 17.69 -13.48 8.07
C ALA A 394 16.64 -13.02 9.10
N LEU A 395 16.02 -11.87 8.91
CA LEU A 395 14.94 -11.38 9.75
C LEU A 395 13.75 -12.36 9.73
N ARG A 396 13.24 -12.70 8.53
CA ARG A 396 12.09 -13.60 8.40
C ARG A 396 12.36 -14.95 9.06
N LYS A 397 13.53 -15.55 8.80
CA LYS A 397 13.95 -16.82 9.42
C LYS A 397 13.92 -16.71 10.94
N ASN A 398 14.63 -15.74 11.50
CA ASN A 398 14.76 -15.56 12.95
C ASN A 398 13.41 -15.30 13.64
N VAL A 399 12.55 -14.49 13.00
CA VAL A 399 11.22 -14.19 13.56
C VAL A 399 10.34 -15.43 13.52
N ILE A 400 10.27 -16.13 12.39
CA ILE A 400 9.31 -17.24 12.18
C ILE A 400 9.70 -18.50 12.96
N GLU A 401 10.98 -18.85 13.00
CA GLU A 401 11.46 -20.01 13.78
C GLU A 401 11.10 -19.93 15.27
N SER A 402 10.94 -18.72 15.81
CA SER A 402 10.51 -18.52 17.19
C SER A 402 9.07 -18.96 17.48
N PHE A 403 8.26 -19.19 16.45
CA PHE A 403 6.87 -19.66 16.57
C PHE A 403 6.72 -21.17 16.32
N ALA A 404 7.81 -21.94 16.30
CA ALA A 404 7.77 -23.39 16.14
C ALA A 404 6.85 -24.08 17.15
N TYR A 405 6.74 -23.54 18.38
CA TYR A 405 5.85 -24.03 19.42
C TYR A 405 4.34 -23.95 19.07
N LEU A 406 3.97 -23.14 18.08
CA LEU A 406 2.61 -23.06 17.51
C LEU A 406 2.41 -24.03 16.34
N GLY A 407 3.39 -24.88 16.05
CA GLY A 407 3.37 -25.77 14.89
C GLY A 407 3.68 -25.05 13.58
N VAL A 408 4.38 -23.91 13.65
CA VAL A 408 4.93 -23.25 12.47
C VAL A 408 6.18 -24.00 12.02
N THR A 409 6.23 -24.37 10.76
CA THR A 409 7.44 -24.88 10.13
C THR A 409 7.84 -23.96 8.98
N PHE A 410 9.14 -23.83 8.75
CA PHE A 410 9.71 -22.82 7.85
C PHE A 410 10.48 -23.48 6.70
N ASN A 411 10.27 -22.97 5.47
CA ASN A 411 10.90 -23.46 4.26
C ASN A 411 12.04 -22.51 3.86
N GLU A 412 13.26 -22.80 4.31
CA GLU A 412 14.42 -21.96 4.06
C GLU A 412 14.78 -21.82 2.57
N PRO A 413 14.73 -22.88 1.72
CA PRO A 413 14.91 -22.75 0.28
C PRO A 413 13.94 -21.76 -0.39
N GLU A 414 12.66 -21.74 0.00
CA GLU A 414 11.70 -20.79 -0.56
C GLU A 414 11.94 -19.36 -0.01
N ASN A 415 12.35 -19.26 1.26
CA ASN A 415 12.77 -17.96 1.80
C ASN A 415 13.94 -17.34 1.02
N ALA A 416 14.89 -18.16 0.59
CA ALA A 416 16.03 -17.68 -0.19
C ALA A 416 15.65 -17.12 -1.57
N LYS A 417 14.54 -17.59 -2.15
CA LYS A 417 14.02 -17.13 -3.45
C LYS A 417 13.17 -15.86 -3.35
N ALA A 418 12.52 -15.66 -2.19
CA ALA A 418 11.58 -14.53 -1.96
C ALA A 418 12.33 -13.24 -1.67
N ILE A 419 12.90 -12.62 -2.69
CA ILE A 419 13.65 -11.34 -2.66
C ILE A 419 13.45 -10.57 -3.97
N ARG A 420 13.74 -9.27 -3.95
CA ARG A 420 13.76 -8.39 -5.14
C ARG A 420 12.43 -8.39 -5.91
N GLY A 421 11.32 -8.29 -5.16
CA GLY A 421 9.97 -8.28 -5.75
C GLY A 421 9.40 -9.67 -6.04
N VAL A 422 10.12 -10.74 -5.72
CA VAL A 422 9.60 -12.10 -5.81
C VAL A 422 8.93 -12.45 -4.49
N GLY A 423 7.60 -12.63 -4.52
CA GLY A 423 6.81 -13.14 -3.41
C GLY A 423 6.78 -14.68 -3.39
N GLY A 424 6.22 -15.24 -2.32
CA GLY A 424 6.02 -16.68 -2.21
C GLY A 424 5.60 -17.17 -0.84
N GLU A 425 5.22 -18.44 -0.76
CA GLU A 425 4.93 -19.12 0.50
C GLU A 425 6.23 -19.66 1.11
N LEU A 426 6.44 -19.33 2.38
CA LEU A 426 7.63 -19.70 3.16
C LEU A 426 7.35 -20.78 4.22
N SER A 427 6.12 -21.24 4.34
CA SER A 427 5.75 -22.31 5.28
C SER A 427 6.22 -23.66 4.80
N GLY A 428 6.63 -24.52 5.72
CA GLY A 428 6.81 -25.95 5.44
C GLY A 428 5.47 -26.62 5.16
N ALA A 429 5.53 -27.82 4.56
CA ALA A 429 4.34 -28.54 4.11
C ALA A 429 3.36 -28.89 5.24
N ASP A 430 3.85 -29.10 6.45
CA ASP A 430 3.12 -29.45 7.66
C ASP A 430 2.85 -28.25 8.59
N SER A 431 3.18 -27.02 8.17
CA SER A 431 2.97 -25.82 8.96
C SER A 431 1.49 -25.57 9.20
N LYS A 432 1.13 -25.37 10.48
CA LYS A 432 -0.23 -24.99 10.89
C LYS A 432 -0.59 -23.54 10.58
N VAL A 433 0.40 -22.67 10.45
CA VAL A 433 0.26 -21.26 10.10
C VAL A 433 0.98 -21.03 8.80
N LYS A 434 0.30 -20.37 7.86
CA LYS A 434 0.90 -20.02 6.57
C LYS A 434 1.79 -18.80 6.70
N ILE A 435 2.94 -18.81 6.03
CA ILE A 435 3.89 -17.70 6.02
C ILE A 435 4.10 -17.26 4.58
N TYR A 436 3.93 -15.98 4.32
CA TYR A 436 4.07 -15.43 2.96
C TYR A 436 5.01 -14.24 2.92
N VAL A 437 5.67 -14.05 1.79
CA VAL A 437 6.17 -12.75 1.33
C VAL A 437 5.24 -12.31 0.21
N ILE A 438 4.64 -11.14 0.38
CA ILE A 438 3.80 -10.51 -0.63
C ILE A 438 4.33 -9.10 -0.85
N PRO A 439 4.98 -8.82 -2.00
CA PRO A 439 5.43 -7.47 -2.32
C PRO A 439 4.26 -6.49 -2.30
N THR A 440 4.41 -5.39 -1.57
CA THR A 440 3.36 -4.37 -1.52
C THR A 440 3.28 -3.57 -2.81
N ASN A 441 2.08 -3.08 -3.12
CA ASN A 441 1.84 -2.18 -4.24
C ASN A 441 0.79 -1.14 -3.81
N GLU A 442 1.26 -0.15 -3.06
CA GLU A 442 0.40 0.89 -2.49
C GLU A 442 -0.25 1.75 -3.58
N GLU A 443 0.49 2.06 -4.64
CA GLU A 443 -0.03 2.86 -5.74
C GLU A 443 -1.16 2.15 -6.49
N LEU A 444 -1.05 0.84 -6.69
CA LEU A 444 -2.14 0.06 -7.27
C LEU A 444 -3.35 0.02 -6.33
N MET A 445 -3.13 -0.08 -5.01
CA MET A 445 -4.26 -0.05 -4.07
C MET A 445 -4.96 1.31 -4.08
N ILE A 446 -4.19 2.41 -4.13
CA ILE A 446 -4.75 3.76 -4.29
C ILE A 446 -5.57 3.86 -5.59
N ALA A 447 -5.06 3.32 -6.69
CA ALA A 447 -5.77 3.32 -7.96
C ALA A 447 -7.06 2.49 -7.91
N ARG A 448 -7.05 1.32 -7.25
CA ARG A 448 -8.26 0.49 -7.04
C ARG A 448 -9.32 1.23 -6.23
N ASP A 449 -8.92 1.85 -5.11
CA ASP A 449 -9.82 2.64 -4.27
C ASP A 449 -10.38 3.85 -5.04
N THR A 450 -9.52 4.55 -5.78
CA THR A 450 -9.92 5.69 -6.61
C THR A 450 -10.96 5.28 -7.64
N LYS A 451 -10.72 4.17 -8.36
CA LYS A 451 -11.67 3.63 -9.33
C LYS A 451 -13.01 3.32 -8.69
N GLU A 452 -12.98 2.59 -7.56
CA GLU A 452 -14.19 2.18 -6.86
C GLU A 452 -15.03 3.38 -6.40
N ILE A 453 -14.40 4.42 -5.87
CA ILE A 453 -15.09 5.64 -5.40
C ILE A 453 -15.70 6.41 -6.58
N VAL A 454 -14.96 6.58 -7.67
CA VAL A 454 -15.43 7.35 -8.83
C VAL A 454 -16.54 6.61 -9.60
N GLU A 455 -16.50 5.27 -9.65
CA GLU A 455 -17.57 4.48 -10.28
C GLU A 455 -18.88 4.45 -9.47
N LYS A 456 -18.82 4.81 -8.17
CA LYS A 456 -19.99 4.89 -7.28
C LYS A 456 -20.58 6.31 -7.16
N ALA A 457 -19.83 7.35 -7.55
CA ALA A 457 -20.23 8.76 -7.49
C ALA A 457 -21.08 9.16 -8.70
#